data_9a1415b439ca88e15be238a73d7269a3
#
_entry.id   9a1415b439ca88e15be238a73d7269a3
#
_cell.length_a   1.000
_cell.length_b   1.000
_cell.length_c   1.000
_cell.angle_alpha   90.00
_cell.angle_beta   90.00
_cell.angle_gamma   90.00
#
_symmetry.space_group_name_H-M   'P 1'
#
loop_
_entity.id
_entity.type
_entity.pdbx_description
1 polymer ?
#
loop_
_entity_poly.entity_id
_entity_poly.type
_entity_poly.pdbx_seq_one_letter_code
_entity_poly.pdbx_strand_id
1 'polypeptide(L)'
;MNKIFLLFFALILLNSATFAQIKKSKKEKNQNVETVITDSVQWRKDHYVINRDSAYADPRIGLKKLMGGNRRFVEGKSIRPRQDAETIKKLEKGQEPFATIVGCSDSRVPNEMIFDQGLGDLFIIRTAGQVSAAASYGSMEFAVLKLKTKLIVVLGHTECGAVAAAVSRPEDVPGHIVTLINEIKQSVAKSSYLPGDPVNNAVRQNVIDQVMTLRDLDPILHKI
;
A
#
# COMPACT_ATOMS: atom_id res chain seq x y z
N MET A 1 5.07 30.50 -2.55
CA MET A 1 6.13 29.46 -2.61
C MET A 1 5.45 28.13 -2.73
N ASN A 2 5.33 27.62 -3.96
CA ASN A 2 4.68 26.32 -4.21
C ASN A 2 5.65 25.21 -3.78
N LYS A 3 5.49 24.70 -2.56
CA LYS A 3 6.15 23.44 -2.17
C LYS A 3 5.40 22.30 -2.88
N ILE A 4 5.96 21.85 -3.98
CA ILE A 4 5.51 20.67 -4.70
C ILE A 4 5.67 19.48 -3.75
N PHE A 5 4.55 18.83 -3.38
CA PHE A 5 4.60 17.54 -2.69
C PHE A 5 5.22 16.51 -3.65
N LEU A 6 6.50 16.23 -3.47
CA LEU A 6 7.15 15.13 -4.16
C LEU A 6 6.69 13.83 -3.50
N LEU A 7 5.82 13.12 -4.20
CA LEU A 7 5.36 11.79 -3.83
C LEU A 7 6.39 10.77 -4.34
N PHE A 8 6.93 9.95 -3.45
CA PHE A 8 7.84 8.87 -3.83
C PHE A 8 7.07 7.56 -3.88
N PHE A 9 7.13 6.92 -5.03
CA PHE A 9 6.52 5.63 -5.27
C PHE A 9 7.60 4.55 -5.32
N ALA A 10 7.36 3.47 -4.59
CA ALA A 10 7.97 2.19 -4.88
C ALA A 10 6.84 1.19 -5.15
N LEU A 11 6.97 0.44 -6.23
CA LEU A 11 5.92 -0.39 -6.81
C LEU A 11 6.25 -1.86 -6.67
N ILE A 12 5.30 -2.65 -6.14
CA ILE A 12 5.30 -4.11 -6.26
C ILE A 12 4.23 -4.49 -7.28
N LEU A 13 4.66 -5.01 -8.42
CA LEU A 13 3.78 -5.58 -9.44
C LEU A 13 3.49 -7.04 -9.12
N LEU A 14 2.24 -7.37 -8.87
CA LEU A 14 1.78 -8.74 -8.67
C LEU A 14 1.37 -9.35 -10.01
N ASN A 15 2.11 -10.37 -10.46
CA ASN A 15 1.91 -10.98 -11.77
C ASN A 15 0.92 -12.15 -11.70
N SER A 16 -0.07 -12.19 -12.62
CA SER A 16 -1.10 -13.24 -12.70
C SER A 16 -0.54 -14.63 -13.04
N ALA A 17 0.59 -14.71 -13.72
CA ALA A 17 1.25 -15.98 -14.07
C ALA A 17 1.76 -16.73 -12.82
N THR A 18 2.06 -16.00 -11.74
CA THR A 18 2.58 -16.58 -10.50
C THR A 18 1.50 -17.37 -9.74
N PHE A 19 0.21 -17.03 -9.92
CA PHE A 19 -0.90 -17.81 -9.35
C PHE A 19 -0.97 -19.26 -9.87
N ALA A 20 -0.54 -19.48 -11.11
CA ALA A 20 -0.48 -20.82 -11.70
C ALA A 20 0.73 -21.63 -11.18
N GLN A 21 1.84 -20.97 -10.86
CA GLN A 21 3.03 -21.63 -10.33
C GLN A 21 2.93 -22.03 -8.87
N ILE A 22 2.14 -21.30 -8.05
CA ILE A 22 1.85 -21.67 -6.65
C ILE A 22 1.20 -23.05 -6.57
N LYS A 23 0.45 -23.48 -7.59
CA LYS A 23 -0.13 -24.82 -7.65
C LYS A 23 0.88 -25.96 -7.84
N LYS A 24 2.08 -25.69 -8.33
CA LYS A 24 3.05 -26.70 -8.77
C LYS A 24 4.15 -27.06 -7.76
N SER A 25 4.46 -26.21 -6.81
CA SER A 25 5.57 -26.44 -5.89
C SER A 25 5.10 -26.67 -4.45
N LYS A 26 5.28 -27.88 -3.98
CA LYS A 26 5.22 -28.38 -2.61
C LYS A 26 3.90 -29.00 -2.14
N LYS A 27 3.84 -30.32 -2.35
CA LYS A 27 2.77 -31.21 -1.88
C LYS A 27 2.69 -31.38 -0.34
N GLU A 28 3.64 -30.91 0.45
CA GLU A 28 3.73 -31.22 1.89
C GLU A 28 3.71 -30.05 2.88
N LYS A 29 3.89 -28.81 2.43
CA LYS A 29 3.70 -27.62 3.29
C LYS A 29 2.46 -26.80 2.93
N ASN A 30 1.71 -27.21 1.93
CA ASN A 30 0.74 -26.38 1.20
C ASN A 30 -0.73 -26.59 1.52
N GLN A 31 -1.12 -27.53 2.40
CA GLN A 31 -2.54 -27.69 2.75
C GLN A 31 -3.15 -26.38 3.27
N ASN A 32 -2.42 -25.63 4.09
CA ASN A 32 -2.93 -24.36 4.63
C ASN A 32 -3.06 -23.26 3.56
N VAL A 33 -2.12 -23.16 2.60
CA VAL A 33 -2.17 -22.13 1.57
C VAL A 33 -3.20 -22.46 0.50
N GLU A 34 -3.31 -23.71 0.10
CA GLU A 34 -4.34 -24.16 -0.84
C GLU A 34 -5.76 -24.01 -0.27
N THR A 35 -5.94 -24.35 1.01
CA THR A 35 -7.21 -24.12 1.72
C THR A 35 -7.56 -22.64 1.75
N VAL A 36 -6.61 -21.77 2.12
CA VAL A 36 -6.85 -20.32 2.15
C VAL A 36 -7.17 -19.77 0.76
N ILE A 37 -6.54 -20.27 -0.31
CA ILE A 37 -6.83 -19.84 -1.68
C ILE A 37 -8.21 -20.32 -2.13
N THR A 38 -8.56 -21.58 -1.84
CA THR A 38 -9.87 -22.17 -2.19
C THR A 38 -10.98 -21.47 -1.43
N ASP A 39 -10.82 -21.28 -0.12
CA ASP A 39 -11.74 -20.51 0.72
C ASP A 39 -11.87 -19.07 0.23
N SER A 40 -10.78 -18.47 -0.29
CA SER A 40 -10.83 -17.11 -0.82
C SER A 40 -11.69 -17.00 -2.07
N VAL A 41 -11.67 -17.99 -2.95
CA VAL A 41 -12.50 -18.01 -4.16
C VAL A 41 -13.98 -18.18 -3.79
N GLN A 42 -14.29 -19.07 -2.86
CA GLN A 42 -15.66 -19.28 -2.40
C GLN A 42 -16.18 -18.05 -1.66
N TRP A 43 -15.38 -17.48 -0.76
CA TRP A 43 -15.73 -16.29 -0.02
C TRP A 43 -16.05 -15.09 -0.95
N ARG A 44 -15.31 -14.90 -2.05
CA ARG A 44 -15.62 -13.89 -3.07
C ARG A 44 -16.96 -14.12 -3.73
N LYS A 45 -17.29 -15.36 -4.11
CA LYS A 45 -18.59 -15.69 -4.70
C LYS A 45 -19.74 -15.33 -3.80
N ASP A 46 -19.55 -15.50 -2.48
CA ASP A 46 -20.60 -15.30 -1.50
C ASP A 46 -20.75 -13.84 -1.07
N HIS A 47 -19.67 -13.03 -1.18
CA HIS A 47 -19.61 -11.68 -0.60
C HIS A 47 -19.35 -10.55 -1.60
N TYR A 48 -18.99 -10.84 -2.86
CA TYR A 48 -18.67 -9.82 -3.85
C TYR A 48 -19.47 -9.98 -5.13
N VAL A 49 -20.32 -9.00 -5.39
CA VAL A 49 -21.18 -8.93 -6.58
C VAL A 49 -20.68 -7.90 -7.59
N ILE A 50 -19.54 -7.26 -7.32
CA ILE A 50 -19.05 -6.17 -8.15
C ILE A 50 -18.17 -6.72 -9.26
N ASN A 51 -18.57 -6.51 -10.51
CA ASN A 51 -17.72 -6.77 -11.67
C ASN A 51 -16.63 -5.71 -11.73
N ARG A 52 -15.42 -6.12 -11.42
CA ARG A 52 -14.24 -5.30 -11.64
C ARG A 52 -14.00 -5.13 -13.12
N ASP A 53 -13.68 -3.91 -13.52
CA ASP A 53 -13.20 -3.65 -14.87
C ASP A 53 -11.96 -4.51 -15.14
N SER A 54 -12.03 -5.40 -16.12
CA SER A 54 -10.95 -6.30 -16.52
C SER A 54 -9.66 -5.56 -16.88
N ALA A 55 -9.76 -4.27 -17.23
CA ALA A 55 -8.60 -3.41 -17.46
C ALA A 55 -7.64 -3.37 -16.25
N TYR A 56 -8.14 -3.51 -15.03
CA TYR A 56 -7.29 -3.52 -13.83
C TYR A 56 -6.64 -4.88 -13.51
N ALA A 57 -6.80 -5.86 -14.37
CA ALA A 57 -6.01 -7.08 -14.31
C ALA A 57 -4.51 -6.81 -14.57
N ASP A 58 -4.18 -5.77 -15.33
CA ASP A 58 -2.82 -5.25 -15.49
C ASP A 58 -2.52 -4.17 -14.44
N PRO A 59 -1.56 -4.40 -13.54
CA PRO A 59 -1.20 -3.44 -12.49
C PRO A 59 -0.68 -2.10 -13.05
N ARG A 60 -0.14 -2.09 -14.27
CA ARG A 60 0.34 -0.87 -14.93
C ARG A 60 -0.79 0.10 -15.25
N ILE A 61 -1.99 -0.41 -15.54
CA ILE A 61 -3.20 0.40 -15.76
C ILE A 61 -3.63 1.04 -14.44
N GLY A 62 -3.63 0.27 -13.36
CA GLY A 62 -3.88 0.79 -12.01
C GLY A 62 -2.92 1.92 -11.63
N LEU A 63 -1.61 1.71 -11.87
CA LEU A 63 -0.61 2.74 -11.61
C LEU A 63 -0.86 4.00 -12.45
N LYS A 64 -1.13 3.86 -13.75
CA LYS A 64 -1.44 5.00 -14.63
C LYS A 64 -2.65 5.79 -14.14
N LYS A 65 -3.67 5.09 -13.62
CA LYS A 65 -4.86 5.73 -13.02
C LYS A 65 -4.51 6.52 -11.76
N LEU A 66 -3.69 5.96 -10.86
CA LEU A 66 -3.19 6.66 -9.67
C LEU A 66 -2.41 7.92 -10.05
N MET A 67 -1.46 7.80 -10.99
CA MET A 67 -0.65 8.93 -11.46
C MET A 67 -1.50 10.02 -12.11
N GLY A 68 -2.51 9.65 -12.89
CA GLY A 68 -3.46 10.59 -13.49
C GLY A 68 -4.30 11.32 -12.45
N GLY A 69 -4.76 10.60 -11.42
CA GLY A 69 -5.51 11.19 -10.31
C GLY A 69 -4.63 12.13 -9.47
N ASN A 70 -3.40 11.72 -9.17
CA ASN A 70 -2.47 12.59 -8.45
C ASN A 70 -2.14 13.87 -9.22
N ARG A 71 -2.00 13.80 -10.53
CA ARG A 71 -1.82 15.00 -11.37
C ARG A 71 -3.00 15.96 -11.23
N ARG A 72 -4.24 15.47 -11.32
CA ARG A 72 -5.43 16.31 -11.11
C ARG A 72 -5.47 16.95 -9.72
N PHE A 73 -5.09 16.17 -8.69
CA PHE A 73 -5.01 16.69 -7.32
C PHE A 73 -4.00 17.85 -7.21
N VAL A 74 -2.79 17.67 -7.73
CA VAL A 74 -1.72 18.69 -7.70
C VAL A 74 -2.10 19.94 -8.49
N GLU A 75 -2.82 19.78 -9.62
CA GLU A 75 -3.30 20.88 -10.46
C GLU A 75 -4.57 21.55 -9.91
N GLY A 76 -5.13 21.09 -8.79
CA GLY A 76 -6.39 21.61 -8.23
C GLY A 76 -7.63 21.26 -9.07
N LYS A 77 -7.54 20.22 -9.91
CA LYS A 77 -8.59 19.76 -10.85
C LYS A 77 -9.20 18.42 -10.46
N SER A 78 -9.23 18.09 -9.18
CA SER A 78 -9.83 16.84 -8.70
C SER A 78 -11.29 16.70 -9.09
N ILE A 79 -11.65 15.54 -9.63
CA ILE A 79 -13.02 15.24 -10.08
C ILE A 79 -13.84 14.50 -9.02
N ARG A 80 -13.21 14.04 -7.93
CA ARG A 80 -13.86 13.37 -6.78
C ARG A 80 -14.83 12.27 -7.21
N PRO A 81 -14.38 11.24 -7.93
CA PRO A 81 -15.25 10.22 -8.52
C PRO A 81 -15.90 9.36 -7.43
N ARG A 82 -17.05 8.73 -7.76
CA ARG A 82 -17.69 7.69 -6.93
C ARG A 82 -17.89 8.07 -5.45
N GLN A 83 -18.48 9.24 -5.21
CA GLN A 83 -18.86 9.70 -3.85
C GLN A 83 -20.38 9.90 -3.73
N ASP A 84 -21.14 9.35 -4.69
CA ASP A 84 -22.58 9.46 -4.79
C ASP A 84 -23.31 8.29 -4.11
N ALA A 85 -24.62 8.47 -3.87
CA ALA A 85 -25.47 7.48 -3.21
C ALA A 85 -25.59 6.16 -3.99
N GLU A 86 -25.51 6.21 -5.32
CA GLU A 86 -25.56 5.01 -6.16
C GLU A 86 -24.32 4.15 -5.94
N THR A 87 -23.14 4.76 -5.88
CA THR A 87 -21.89 4.08 -5.56
C THR A 87 -21.94 3.45 -4.17
N ILE A 88 -22.43 4.16 -3.16
CA ILE A 88 -22.61 3.62 -1.80
C ILE A 88 -23.47 2.36 -1.84
N LYS A 89 -24.60 2.42 -2.53
CA LYS A 89 -25.52 1.28 -2.66
C LYS A 89 -24.88 0.09 -3.39
N LYS A 90 -24.10 0.35 -4.43
CA LYS A 90 -23.38 -0.71 -5.17
C LYS A 90 -22.33 -1.42 -4.29
N LEU A 91 -21.70 -0.68 -3.39
CA LEU A 91 -20.65 -1.19 -2.50
C LEU A 91 -21.19 -1.84 -1.22
N GLU A 92 -22.49 -1.82 -0.97
CA GLU A 92 -23.12 -2.36 0.25
C GLU A 92 -22.73 -3.82 0.54
N LYS A 93 -22.55 -4.63 -0.50
CA LYS A 93 -22.26 -6.06 -0.38
C LYS A 93 -20.80 -6.46 -0.60
N GLY A 94 -19.92 -5.50 -0.89
CA GLY A 94 -18.52 -5.83 -1.12
C GLY A 94 -17.69 -4.72 -1.73
N GLN A 95 -16.41 -5.05 -1.99
CA GLN A 95 -15.45 -4.15 -2.59
C GLN A 95 -14.52 -4.88 -3.56
N GLU A 96 -14.05 -4.20 -4.58
CA GLU A 96 -13.05 -4.70 -5.54
C GLU A 96 -11.99 -3.63 -5.83
N PRO A 97 -11.15 -3.28 -4.85
CA PRO A 97 -10.13 -2.26 -5.04
C PRO A 97 -9.13 -2.70 -6.11
N PHE A 98 -8.73 -1.78 -6.99
CA PHE A 98 -7.73 -2.07 -8.03
C PHE A 98 -6.30 -1.99 -7.52
N ALA A 99 -6.06 -1.31 -6.39
CA ALA A 99 -4.76 -1.14 -5.78
C ALA A 99 -4.85 -1.11 -4.25
N THR A 100 -3.77 -1.54 -3.61
CA THR A 100 -3.51 -1.35 -2.18
C THR A 100 -2.49 -0.23 -2.00
N ILE A 101 -2.75 0.72 -1.12
CA ILE A 101 -1.82 1.79 -0.78
C ILE A 101 -1.38 1.63 0.67
N VAL A 102 -0.08 1.56 0.87
CA VAL A 102 0.57 1.58 2.19
C VAL A 102 1.10 2.98 2.40
N GLY A 103 0.42 3.79 3.19
CA GLY A 103 0.71 5.21 3.33
C GLY A 103 0.85 5.68 4.78
N CYS A 104 1.28 6.93 4.93
CA CYS A 104 1.35 7.56 6.25
C CYS A 104 -0.05 7.92 6.78
N SER A 105 -0.21 7.86 8.11
CA SER A 105 -1.40 8.35 8.82
C SER A 105 -1.49 9.89 8.86
N ASP A 106 -0.48 10.60 8.37
CA ASP A 106 -0.45 12.06 8.33
C ASP A 106 -1.71 12.62 7.67
N SER A 107 -2.39 13.54 8.36
CA SER A 107 -3.67 14.11 7.92
C SER A 107 -3.57 14.93 6.63
N ARG A 108 -2.36 15.33 6.22
CA ARG A 108 -2.09 16.08 4.99
C ARG A 108 -2.06 15.20 3.75
N VAL A 109 -2.00 13.85 3.92
CA VAL A 109 -1.85 12.90 2.81
C VAL A 109 -2.94 11.81 2.83
N PRO A 110 -4.24 12.17 2.84
CA PRO A 110 -5.31 11.19 2.69
C PRO A 110 -5.24 10.57 1.29
N ASN A 111 -4.97 9.28 1.23
CA ASN A 111 -4.53 8.61 0.00
C ASN A 111 -5.58 8.67 -1.12
N GLU A 112 -6.86 8.52 -0.78
CA GLU A 112 -7.96 8.62 -1.75
C GLU A 112 -8.01 10.02 -2.40
N MET A 113 -7.79 11.07 -1.59
CA MET A 113 -7.83 12.45 -2.09
C MET A 113 -6.62 12.77 -2.97
N ILE A 114 -5.41 12.39 -2.53
CA ILE A 114 -4.19 12.71 -3.29
C ILE A 114 -4.09 11.92 -4.60
N PHE A 115 -4.77 10.79 -4.71
CA PHE A 115 -4.91 10.03 -5.94
C PHE A 115 -6.20 10.32 -6.69
N ASP A 116 -7.07 11.21 -6.17
CA ASP A 116 -8.37 11.56 -6.75
C ASP A 116 -9.16 10.29 -7.13
N GLN A 117 -9.31 9.38 -6.15
CA GLN A 117 -10.05 8.15 -6.26
C GLN A 117 -11.29 8.19 -5.36
N GLY A 118 -12.25 7.32 -5.64
CA GLY A 118 -13.51 7.25 -4.91
C GLY A 118 -13.66 5.98 -4.08
N LEU A 119 -14.85 5.82 -3.52
CA LEU A 119 -15.23 4.66 -2.71
C LEU A 119 -15.01 3.36 -3.50
N GLY A 120 -14.40 2.36 -2.85
CA GLY A 120 -14.19 1.04 -3.42
C GLY A 120 -12.99 0.91 -4.36
N ASP A 121 -12.30 2.02 -4.73
CA ASP A 121 -11.17 1.99 -5.66
C ASP A 121 -9.88 1.48 -5.03
N LEU A 122 -9.62 1.87 -3.79
CA LEU A 122 -8.36 1.61 -3.11
C LEU A 122 -8.59 0.84 -1.81
N PHE A 123 -7.67 -0.07 -1.51
CA PHE A 123 -7.55 -0.67 -0.19
C PHE A 123 -6.41 0.04 0.54
N ILE A 124 -6.74 0.74 1.63
CA ILE A 124 -5.80 1.66 2.27
C ILE A 124 -5.30 1.08 3.59
N ILE A 125 -3.98 1.07 3.77
CA ILE A 125 -3.29 0.73 5.02
C ILE A 125 -2.48 1.95 5.43
N ARG A 126 -2.75 2.50 6.64
CA ARG A 126 -2.09 3.72 7.11
C ARG A 126 -1.55 3.55 8.51
N THR A 127 -0.28 3.87 8.65
CA THR A 127 0.44 3.95 9.93
C THR A 127 1.36 5.16 9.91
N ALA A 128 1.80 5.67 11.07
CA ALA A 128 2.74 6.78 11.09
C ALA A 128 4.06 6.37 10.40
N GLY A 129 4.53 7.18 9.45
CA GLY A 129 5.71 6.88 8.64
C GLY A 129 5.57 5.66 7.72
N GLN A 130 4.33 5.23 7.37
CA GLN A 130 4.00 4.01 6.62
C GLN A 130 4.68 2.72 7.13
N VAL A 131 5.02 2.68 8.42
CA VAL A 131 5.63 1.51 9.05
C VAL A 131 4.67 0.33 8.97
N SER A 132 5.15 -0.81 8.49
CA SER A 132 4.35 -2.03 8.40
C SER A 132 4.74 -3.02 9.50
N ALA A 133 3.74 -3.66 10.09
CA ALA A 133 3.88 -4.68 11.12
C ALA A 133 2.90 -5.84 10.83
N ALA A 134 2.84 -6.84 11.67
CA ALA A 134 2.06 -8.06 11.44
C ALA A 134 0.61 -7.80 10.96
N ALA A 135 -0.12 -6.86 11.58
CA ALA A 135 -1.48 -6.52 11.16
C ALA A 135 -1.54 -5.84 9.77
N SER A 136 -0.54 -5.00 9.45
CA SER A 136 -0.42 -4.38 8.12
C SER A 136 -0.12 -5.44 7.06
N TYR A 137 0.79 -6.37 7.35
CA TYR A 137 1.12 -7.49 6.45
C TYR A 137 -0.10 -8.37 6.20
N GLY A 138 -0.81 -8.80 7.24
CA GLY A 138 -2.05 -9.57 7.09
C GLY A 138 -3.12 -8.83 6.28
N SER A 139 -3.21 -7.51 6.40
CA SER A 139 -4.12 -6.70 5.59
C SER A 139 -3.71 -6.68 4.11
N MET A 140 -2.40 -6.60 3.80
CA MET A 140 -1.90 -6.68 2.42
C MET A 140 -2.14 -8.06 1.82
N GLU A 141 -1.89 -9.12 2.57
CA GLU A 141 -2.17 -10.50 2.16
C GLU A 141 -3.67 -10.70 1.90
N PHE A 142 -4.54 -10.16 2.76
CA PHE A 142 -5.98 -10.15 2.56
C PHE A 142 -6.35 -9.45 1.25
N ALA A 143 -5.81 -8.27 0.99
CA ALA A 143 -6.06 -7.52 -0.24
C ALA A 143 -5.66 -8.33 -1.49
N VAL A 144 -4.52 -8.99 -1.45
CA VAL A 144 -4.03 -9.81 -2.57
C VAL A 144 -4.81 -11.10 -2.72
N LEU A 145 -5.01 -11.85 -1.64
CA LEU A 145 -5.63 -13.19 -1.68
C LEU A 145 -7.15 -13.11 -1.82
N LYS A 146 -7.79 -12.26 -1.03
CA LYS A 146 -9.26 -12.16 -0.99
C LYS A 146 -9.81 -11.16 -2.00
N LEU A 147 -9.24 -9.94 -2.07
CA LEU A 147 -9.73 -8.88 -2.95
C LEU A 147 -9.09 -8.93 -4.33
N LYS A 148 -8.03 -9.74 -4.51
CA LYS A 148 -7.31 -9.90 -5.80
C LYS A 148 -6.72 -8.61 -6.32
N THR A 149 -6.31 -7.69 -5.44
CA THR A 149 -5.55 -6.51 -5.87
C THR A 149 -4.25 -6.95 -6.55
N LYS A 150 -3.91 -6.26 -7.64
CA LYS A 150 -2.73 -6.58 -8.46
C LYS A 150 -1.59 -5.59 -8.29
N LEU A 151 -1.80 -4.58 -7.45
CA LEU A 151 -0.88 -3.49 -7.27
C LEU A 151 -0.82 -3.12 -5.79
N ILE A 152 0.38 -3.14 -5.22
CA ILE A 152 0.66 -2.53 -3.92
C ILE A 152 1.59 -1.33 -4.14
N VAL A 153 1.24 -0.19 -3.59
CA VAL A 153 2.05 1.04 -3.65
C VAL A 153 2.42 1.45 -2.24
N VAL A 154 3.71 1.60 -1.97
CA VAL A 154 4.21 2.21 -0.73
C VAL A 154 4.40 3.71 -0.99
N LEU A 155 3.74 4.54 -0.16
CA LEU A 155 3.68 5.97 -0.33
C LEU A 155 4.29 6.70 0.87
N GLY A 156 5.43 7.32 0.67
CA GLY A 156 6.02 8.30 1.59
C GLY A 156 5.63 9.72 1.20
N HIS A 157 5.90 10.67 2.10
CA HIS A 157 5.69 12.10 1.85
C HIS A 157 6.79 12.95 2.51
N THR A 158 7.05 14.12 1.96
CA THR A 158 7.97 15.09 2.55
C THR A 158 7.48 15.58 3.90
N GLU A 159 8.40 16.04 4.77
CA GLU A 159 8.07 16.55 6.10
C GLU A 159 7.28 15.54 6.95
N CYS A 160 7.60 14.24 6.82
CA CYS A 160 6.98 13.19 7.62
C CYS A 160 7.41 13.28 9.08
N GLY A 161 6.47 13.56 9.99
CA GLY A 161 6.76 13.73 11.42
C GLY A 161 7.38 12.49 12.08
N ALA A 162 6.96 11.29 11.71
CA ALA A 162 7.53 10.04 12.24
C ALA A 162 8.98 9.84 11.78
N VAL A 163 9.29 10.18 10.51
CA VAL A 163 10.66 10.10 9.99
C VAL A 163 11.54 11.19 10.62
N ALA A 164 11.03 12.42 10.75
CA ALA A 164 11.74 13.51 11.43
C ALA A 164 12.07 13.13 12.89
N ALA A 165 11.14 12.51 13.61
CA ALA A 165 11.38 12.01 14.95
C ALA A 165 12.49 10.94 14.99
N ALA A 166 12.51 10.02 14.01
CA ALA A 166 13.58 9.01 13.93
C ALA A 166 14.95 9.62 13.60
N VAL A 167 14.99 10.65 12.75
CA VAL A 167 16.22 11.39 12.40
C VAL A 167 16.78 12.14 13.60
N SER A 168 15.92 12.74 14.44
CA SER A 168 16.34 13.47 15.64
C SER A 168 16.95 12.59 16.73
N ARG A 169 16.81 11.25 16.62
CA ARG A 169 17.39 10.24 17.54
C ARG A 169 17.10 10.55 19.03
N PRO A 170 15.84 10.67 19.42
CA PRO A 170 15.51 10.98 20.81
C PRO A 170 16.04 9.90 21.76
N GLU A 171 16.59 10.31 22.90
CA GLU A 171 17.11 9.38 23.91
C GLU A 171 15.96 8.64 24.61
N ASP A 172 14.85 9.33 24.82
CA ASP A 172 13.65 8.77 25.44
C ASP A 172 12.45 8.89 24.52
N VAL A 173 11.78 7.76 24.26
CA VAL A 173 10.61 7.67 23.38
C VAL A 173 9.47 7.00 24.16
N PRO A 174 8.42 7.73 24.49
CA PRO A 174 7.36 7.23 25.35
C PRO A 174 6.47 6.17 24.67
N GLY A 175 6.09 5.16 25.43
CA GLY A 175 5.09 4.15 25.07
C GLY A 175 5.37 3.45 23.74
N HIS A 176 4.33 3.22 22.95
CA HIS A 176 4.41 2.49 21.68
C HIS A 176 5.00 3.28 20.51
N ILE A 177 5.26 4.58 20.67
CA ILE A 177 5.93 5.39 19.65
C ILE A 177 7.33 4.82 19.34
N VAL A 178 7.98 4.22 20.32
CA VAL A 178 9.29 3.57 20.18
C VAL A 178 9.30 2.53 19.04
N THR A 179 8.21 1.80 18.82
CA THR A 179 8.14 0.78 17.75
C THR A 179 8.26 1.42 16.36
N LEU A 180 7.59 2.55 16.14
CA LEU A 180 7.67 3.30 14.89
C LEU A 180 9.09 3.84 14.65
N ILE A 181 9.68 4.44 15.68
CA ILE A 181 11.04 5.00 15.61
C ILE A 181 12.05 3.90 15.30
N ASN A 182 11.95 2.74 15.95
CA ASN A 182 12.89 1.64 15.73
C ASN A 182 12.83 1.08 14.31
N GLU A 183 11.64 0.96 13.74
CA GLU A 183 11.48 0.51 12.34
C GLU A 183 12.10 1.51 11.35
N ILE A 184 11.92 2.81 11.57
CA ILE A 184 12.46 3.85 10.69
C ILE A 184 13.96 4.07 10.87
N LYS A 185 14.53 3.82 12.06
CA LYS A 185 15.97 4.04 12.36
C LYS A 185 16.91 3.37 11.35
N GLN A 186 16.57 2.20 10.84
CA GLN A 186 17.39 1.51 9.84
C GLN A 186 17.50 2.32 8.56
N SER A 187 16.41 2.89 8.10
CA SER A 187 16.37 3.74 6.91
C SER A 187 17.12 5.05 7.12
N VAL A 188 17.03 5.64 8.33
CA VAL A 188 17.85 6.79 8.71
C VAL A 188 19.34 6.47 8.64
N ALA A 189 19.77 5.32 9.20
CA ALA A 189 21.17 4.91 9.15
C ALA A 189 21.67 4.70 7.72
N LYS A 190 20.89 4.02 6.88
CA LYS A 190 21.22 3.77 5.46
C LYS A 190 21.31 5.04 4.61
N SER A 191 20.62 6.11 4.98
CA SER A 191 20.58 7.37 4.23
C SER A 191 21.45 8.48 4.82
N SER A 192 22.12 8.23 5.95
CA SER A 192 22.84 9.27 6.72
C SER A 192 24.03 9.91 6.00
N TYR A 193 24.59 9.24 5.00
CA TYR A 193 25.72 9.74 4.19
C TYR A 193 25.30 10.50 2.95
N LEU A 194 23.99 10.55 2.64
CA LEU A 194 23.50 11.22 1.46
C LEU A 194 23.50 12.75 1.66
N PRO A 195 23.92 13.54 0.66
CA PRO A 195 23.85 14.99 0.73
C PRO A 195 22.43 15.51 0.72
N GLY A 196 22.21 16.72 1.25
CA GLY A 196 20.91 17.39 1.27
C GLY A 196 20.14 17.21 2.57
N ASP A 197 18.82 17.24 2.50
CA ASP A 197 17.95 17.17 3.67
C ASP A 197 17.87 15.76 4.23
N PRO A 198 18.29 15.53 5.50
CA PRO A 198 18.36 14.19 6.08
C PRO A 198 16.98 13.56 6.26
N VAL A 199 15.92 14.34 6.52
CA VAL A 199 14.56 13.82 6.68
C VAL A 199 14.05 13.32 5.33
N ASN A 200 14.20 14.10 4.27
CA ASN A 200 13.78 13.68 2.93
C ASN A 200 14.59 12.48 2.41
N ASN A 201 15.88 12.40 2.72
CA ASN A 201 16.69 11.22 2.40
C ASN A 201 16.17 9.97 3.13
N ALA A 202 15.89 10.11 4.42
CA ALA A 202 15.34 9.01 5.21
C ALA A 202 13.91 8.62 4.77
N VAL A 203 13.06 9.56 4.38
CA VAL A 203 11.74 9.26 3.79
C VAL A 203 11.88 8.39 2.55
N ARG A 204 12.78 8.75 1.62
CA ARG A 204 13.03 7.99 0.39
C ARG A 204 13.51 6.57 0.70
N GLN A 205 14.51 6.48 1.59
CA GLN A 205 15.07 5.20 1.99
C GLN A 205 14.02 4.32 2.69
N ASN A 206 13.18 4.89 3.55
CA ASN A 206 12.14 4.16 4.24
C ASN A 206 11.10 3.56 3.26
N VAL A 207 10.73 4.29 2.20
CA VAL A 207 9.87 3.74 1.14
C VAL A 207 10.55 2.55 0.45
N ILE A 208 11.83 2.67 0.10
CA ILE A 208 12.59 1.59 -0.54
C ILE A 208 12.67 0.37 0.38
N ASP A 209 13.01 0.57 1.65
CA ASP A 209 13.15 -0.51 2.62
C ASP A 209 11.82 -1.23 2.85
N GLN A 210 10.71 -0.51 2.97
CA GLN A 210 9.37 -1.11 3.08
C GLN A 210 9.03 -1.96 1.84
N VAL A 211 9.33 -1.48 0.63
CA VAL A 211 9.11 -2.27 -0.59
C VAL A 211 9.96 -3.54 -0.60
N MET A 212 11.24 -3.44 -0.23
CA MET A 212 12.12 -4.60 -0.18
C MET A 212 11.64 -5.62 0.86
N THR A 213 11.23 -5.16 2.04
CA THR A 213 10.62 -6.02 3.07
C THR A 213 9.40 -6.75 2.53
N LEU A 214 8.48 -6.05 1.84
CA LEU A 214 7.28 -6.68 1.29
C LEU A 214 7.58 -7.70 0.20
N ARG A 215 8.61 -7.49 -0.63
CA ARG A 215 9.04 -8.45 -1.65
C ARG A 215 9.57 -9.75 -1.06
N ASP A 216 10.23 -9.65 0.09
CA ASP A 216 10.88 -10.79 0.74
C ASP A 216 10.02 -11.41 1.84
N LEU A 217 8.81 -10.88 2.07
CA LEU A 217 7.93 -11.28 3.17
C LEU A 217 7.24 -12.62 2.92
N ASP A 218 7.68 -13.64 3.66
CA ASP A 218 7.01 -14.93 3.72
C ASP A 218 5.77 -14.88 4.66
N PRO A 219 4.80 -15.74 4.46
CA PRO A 219 4.72 -16.84 3.47
C PRO A 219 4.02 -16.46 2.15
N ILE A 220 3.38 -15.32 2.07
CA ILE A 220 2.44 -14.98 0.98
C ILE A 220 3.02 -14.00 -0.01
N LEU A 221 3.46 -12.81 0.45
CA LEU A 221 3.84 -11.72 -0.45
C LEU A 221 5.10 -12.04 -1.27
N HIS A 222 6.05 -12.76 -0.71
CA HIS A 222 7.23 -13.23 -1.42
C HIS A 222 6.91 -14.16 -2.60
N LYS A 223 5.75 -14.82 -2.59
CA LYS A 223 5.34 -15.83 -3.57
C LYS A 223 4.41 -15.30 -4.66
N ILE A 224 4.08 -14.03 -4.60
CA ILE A 224 3.15 -13.36 -5.52
C ILE A 224 3.87 -12.37 -6.40
#